data_9d3936519523188ac4fe76502a21ea2d
#
_entry.id   9d3936519523188ac4fe76502a21ea2d
#
_cell.length_a   1.000
_cell.length_b   1.000
_cell.length_c   1.000
_cell.angle_alpha   90.00
_cell.angle_beta   90.00
_cell.angle_gamma   90.00
#
_symmetry.space_group_name_H-M   'P 1'
#
loop_
_entity.id
_entity.type
_entity.pdbx_description
1 polymer ?
#
loop_
_entity_poly.entity_id
_entity_poly.type
_entity_poly.pdbx_seq_one_letter_code
_entity_poly.pdbx_strand_id
1 'polypeptide(L)'
;MKTGLLATFLLLVTVPAAAPQPALVELLARAKSLELDTPYVPPPGDPLAHHAAGYAKIMCSAVFMTGLTPDFAAENVGFFTAPYEVRGMLGKPVIDRANQTVDVKLPNGVTRTAKYLGSQGCVTLPLGVAAVNFTPVTVKSQLPDPATQHGQWATCCPKTRCPRRSTLPN
;
A
#
# COMPACT_ATOMS: atom_id res chain seq x y z
N MET A 1 -26.63 37.35 52.61
CA MET A 1 -25.85 36.70 51.55
C MET A 1 -26.50 35.34 51.29
N LYS A 2 -27.20 35.22 50.12
CA LYS A 2 -27.85 33.95 49.71
C LYS A 2 -27.01 33.32 48.61
N THR A 3 -26.30 32.25 48.92
CA THR A 3 -25.54 31.44 47.93
C THR A 3 -26.50 30.47 47.27
N GLY A 4 -26.81 30.72 46.00
CA GLY A 4 -27.59 29.82 45.16
C GLY A 4 -26.66 28.73 44.59
N LEU A 5 -26.98 27.48 44.85
CA LEU A 5 -26.32 26.29 44.29
C LEU A 5 -26.90 26.01 42.90
N LEU A 6 -26.13 26.24 41.82
CA LEU A 6 -26.50 25.81 40.47
C LEU A 6 -26.16 24.33 40.31
N ALA A 7 -27.18 23.46 40.26
CA ALA A 7 -27.03 22.06 39.90
C ALA A 7 -26.98 21.92 38.38
N THR A 8 -25.78 21.61 37.85
CA THR A 8 -25.59 21.29 36.43
C THR A 8 -26.01 19.85 36.15
N PHE A 9 -27.14 19.68 35.47
CA PHE A 9 -27.64 18.36 35.05
C PHE A 9 -26.88 17.95 33.80
N LEU A 10 -25.98 16.98 33.91
CA LEU A 10 -25.25 16.37 32.78
C LEU A 10 -26.18 15.36 32.09
N LEU A 11 -26.78 15.71 30.97
CA LEU A 11 -27.54 14.78 30.13
C LEU A 11 -26.54 13.83 29.42
N LEU A 12 -26.45 12.60 29.89
CA LEU A 12 -25.78 11.50 29.15
C LEU A 12 -26.65 11.13 27.93
N VAL A 13 -26.26 11.60 26.77
CA VAL A 13 -26.83 11.16 25.51
C VAL A 13 -26.20 9.81 25.17
N THR A 14 -26.91 8.72 25.41
CA THR A 14 -26.55 7.39 24.93
C THR A 14 -26.80 7.33 23.43
N VAL A 15 -25.74 7.36 22.61
CA VAL A 15 -25.83 7.13 21.16
C VAL A 15 -26.07 5.62 20.97
N PRO A 16 -27.20 5.18 20.38
CA PRO A 16 -27.41 3.78 20.09
C PRO A 16 -26.36 3.34 19.04
N ALA A 17 -25.66 2.23 19.32
CA ALA A 17 -24.78 1.60 18.34
C ALA A 17 -25.61 1.24 17.11
N ALA A 18 -25.25 1.78 15.94
CA ALA A 18 -25.95 1.47 14.70
C ALA A 18 -25.85 -0.04 14.42
N ALA A 19 -26.99 -0.69 14.19
CA ALA A 19 -27.02 -2.09 13.79
C ALA A 19 -26.26 -2.24 12.47
N PRO A 20 -25.45 -3.31 12.28
CA PRO A 20 -24.73 -3.52 11.05
C PRO A 20 -25.72 -3.64 9.89
N GLN A 21 -25.38 -3.00 8.77
CA GLN A 21 -26.25 -3.03 7.57
C GLN A 21 -26.34 -4.45 7.02
N PRO A 22 -27.52 -4.90 6.55
CA PRO A 22 -27.72 -6.27 6.06
C PRO A 22 -26.71 -6.71 5.00
N ALA A 23 -26.34 -5.82 4.07
CA ALA A 23 -25.32 -6.06 3.06
C ALA A 23 -23.91 -6.35 3.66
N LEU A 24 -23.55 -5.70 4.75
CA LEU A 24 -22.28 -5.96 5.45
C LEU A 24 -22.31 -7.32 6.14
N VAL A 25 -23.43 -7.69 6.78
CA VAL A 25 -23.58 -9.00 7.42
C VAL A 25 -23.46 -10.13 6.41
N GLU A 26 -24.09 -9.99 5.25
CA GLU A 26 -24.01 -10.98 4.17
C GLU A 26 -22.58 -11.08 3.60
N LEU A 27 -21.92 -9.95 3.40
CA LEU A 27 -20.53 -9.91 2.93
C LEU A 27 -19.57 -10.60 3.91
N LEU A 28 -19.72 -10.34 5.20
CA LEU A 28 -18.91 -10.98 6.25
C LEU A 28 -19.19 -12.48 6.36
N ALA A 29 -20.45 -12.89 6.24
CA ALA A 29 -20.80 -14.31 6.23
C ALA A 29 -20.20 -15.03 5.03
N ARG A 30 -20.25 -14.42 3.84
CA ARG A 30 -19.59 -14.94 2.65
C ARG A 30 -18.06 -15.00 2.81
N ALA A 31 -17.42 -13.96 3.33
CA ALA A 31 -15.99 -13.96 3.58
C ALA A 31 -15.62 -15.13 4.51
N LYS A 32 -16.35 -15.30 5.61
CA LYS A 32 -16.13 -16.41 6.55
C LYS A 32 -16.32 -17.78 5.92
N SER A 33 -17.28 -17.94 5.01
CA SER A 33 -17.51 -19.21 4.32
C SER A 33 -16.39 -19.61 3.35
N LEU A 34 -15.53 -18.65 2.98
CA LEU A 34 -14.37 -18.85 2.12
C LEU A 34 -13.06 -19.05 2.90
N GLU A 35 -13.09 -18.88 4.22
CA GLU A 35 -11.94 -19.16 5.06
C GLU A 35 -11.67 -20.68 5.11
N LEU A 36 -10.39 -21.03 5.01
CA LEU A 36 -9.97 -22.42 5.19
C LEU A 36 -10.11 -22.82 6.67
N ASP A 37 -10.58 -24.03 6.91
CA ASP A 37 -10.69 -24.60 8.26
C ASP A 37 -9.33 -25.08 8.80
N THR A 38 -8.29 -24.30 8.55
CA THR A 38 -6.92 -24.56 8.98
C THR A 38 -6.46 -23.45 9.91
N PRO A 39 -5.79 -23.77 11.02
CA PRO A 39 -5.22 -22.75 11.90
C PRO A 39 -4.26 -21.85 11.12
N TYR A 40 -4.39 -20.54 11.31
CA TYR A 40 -3.40 -19.60 10.78
C TYR A 40 -2.05 -19.83 11.46
N VAL A 41 -1.05 -20.15 10.66
CA VAL A 41 0.35 -20.22 11.11
C VAL A 41 1.07 -19.01 10.53
N PRO A 42 1.52 -18.05 11.35
CA PRO A 42 2.26 -16.91 10.86
C PRO A 42 3.57 -17.36 10.18
N PRO A 43 4.00 -16.67 9.12
CA PRO A 43 5.31 -16.94 8.53
C PRO A 43 6.42 -16.82 9.57
N PRO A 44 7.46 -17.67 9.51
CA PRO A 44 8.58 -17.57 10.43
C PRO A 44 9.36 -16.26 10.21
N GLY A 45 9.91 -15.71 11.28
CA GLY A 45 10.73 -14.50 11.25
C GLY A 45 10.09 -13.30 11.93
N ASP A 46 10.76 -12.16 11.82
CA ASP A 46 10.28 -10.90 12.40
C ASP A 46 9.22 -10.25 11.50
N PRO A 47 8.00 -10.03 11.98
CA PRO A 47 6.93 -9.37 11.23
C PRO A 47 7.33 -7.99 10.71
N LEU A 48 8.09 -7.20 11.47
CA LEU A 48 8.55 -5.87 11.05
C LEU A 48 9.54 -5.97 9.89
N ALA A 49 10.41 -6.99 9.88
CA ALA A 49 11.30 -7.25 8.76
C ALA A 49 10.54 -7.67 7.49
N HIS A 50 9.44 -8.41 7.62
CA HIS A 50 8.56 -8.73 6.49
C HIS A 50 7.88 -7.46 5.93
N HIS A 51 7.37 -6.59 6.79
CA HIS A 51 6.79 -5.31 6.37
C HIS A 51 7.82 -4.43 5.66
N ALA A 52 9.03 -4.33 6.20
CA ALA A 52 10.11 -3.57 5.57
C ALA A 52 10.48 -4.14 4.19
N ALA A 53 10.47 -5.46 4.03
CA ALA A 53 10.71 -6.12 2.74
C ALA A 53 9.62 -5.78 1.71
N GLY A 54 8.36 -5.82 2.12
CA GLY A 54 7.21 -5.41 1.31
C GLY A 54 7.28 -3.93 0.92
N TYR A 55 7.59 -3.07 1.89
CA TYR A 55 7.75 -1.64 1.66
C TYR A 55 8.89 -1.34 0.68
N ALA A 56 10.07 -1.95 0.85
CA ALA A 56 11.19 -1.81 -0.08
C ALA A 56 10.78 -2.21 -1.51
N LYS A 57 10.05 -3.34 -1.67
CA LYS A 57 9.59 -3.82 -2.98
C LYS A 57 8.61 -2.85 -3.63
N ILE A 58 7.63 -2.33 -2.88
CA ILE A 58 6.66 -1.37 -3.41
C ILE A 58 7.35 -0.07 -3.82
N MET A 59 8.24 0.45 -2.98
CA MET A 59 9.01 1.65 -3.29
C MET A 59 9.90 1.45 -4.52
N CYS A 60 10.53 0.29 -4.66
CA CYS A 60 11.31 -0.06 -5.85
C CYS A 60 10.42 -0.03 -7.11
N SER A 61 9.26 -0.65 -7.09
CA SER A 61 8.33 -0.65 -8.22
C SER A 61 7.81 0.75 -8.53
N ALA A 62 7.45 1.51 -7.52
CA ALA A 62 6.96 2.88 -7.67
C ALA A 62 8.01 3.81 -8.31
N VAL A 63 9.27 3.70 -7.89
CA VAL A 63 10.33 4.58 -8.37
C VAL A 63 10.90 4.13 -9.72
N PHE A 64 11.23 2.84 -9.88
CA PHE A 64 11.95 2.36 -11.06
C PHE A 64 11.03 1.92 -12.20
N MET A 65 9.83 1.42 -11.90
CA MET A 65 8.90 0.96 -12.94
C MET A 65 7.89 2.03 -13.33
N THR A 66 7.32 2.76 -12.35
CA THR A 66 6.28 3.77 -12.63
C THR A 66 6.82 5.21 -12.65
N GLY A 67 8.09 5.42 -12.29
CA GLY A 67 8.74 6.73 -12.36
C GLY A 67 8.26 7.74 -11.33
N LEU A 68 7.62 7.30 -10.24
CA LEU A 68 7.19 8.20 -9.18
C LEU A 68 8.38 8.77 -8.42
N THR A 69 8.24 9.99 -7.90
CA THR A 69 9.24 10.52 -6.96
C THR A 69 9.20 9.73 -5.65
N PRO A 70 10.36 9.55 -4.97
CA PRO A 70 10.40 8.77 -3.73
C PRO A 70 9.44 9.26 -2.65
N ASP A 71 9.33 10.57 -2.47
CA ASP A 71 8.46 11.16 -1.44
C ASP A 71 6.98 10.91 -1.78
N PHE A 72 6.57 11.14 -3.02
CA PHE A 72 5.20 10.85 -3.45
C PHE A 72 4.87 9.35 -3.35
N ALA A 73 5.81 8.49 -3.74
CA ALA A 73 5.65 7.04 -3.64
C ALA A 73 5.50 6.59 -2.18
N ALA A 74 6.29 7.14 -1.27
CA ALA A 74 6.21 6.82 0.16
C ALA A 74 4.86 7.21 0.76
N GLU A 75 4.34 8.39 0.43
CA GLU A 75 3.07 8.87 0.97
C GLU A 75 1.84 8.18 0.39
N ASN A 76 1.86 7.86 -0.90
CA ASN A 76 0.65 7.45 -1.61
C ASN A 76 0.58 5.95 -1.92
N VAL A 77 1.72 5.25 -1.97
CA VAL A 77 1.78 3.84 -2.37
C VAL A 77 2.52 2.99 -1.34
N GLY A 78 3.60 3.50 -0.76
CA GLY A 78 4.53 2.74 0.08
C GLY A 78 3.90 2.17 1.35
N PHE A 79 2.93 2.85 1.91
CA PHE A 79 2.29 2.44 3.16
C PHE A 79 1.30 1.29 3.04
N PHE A 80 1.04 0.82 1.84
CA PHE A 80 0.03 -0.20 1.61
C PHE A 80 0.32 -1.54 2.31
N THR A 81 1.58 -1.84 2.57
CA THR A 81 2.00 -3.12 3.14
C THR A 81 2.11 -3.15 4.65
N ALA A 82 2.04 -2.01 5.32
CA ALA A 82 2.22 -1.95 6.76
C ALA A 82 0.98 -1.39 7.47
N PRO A 83 0.54 -2.00 8.58
CA PRO A 83 -0.43 -1.39 9.48
C PRO A 83 -0.01 0.02 9.86
N TYR A 84 -0.97 0.91 10.07
CA TYR A 84 -0.70 2.32 10.35
C TYR A 84 0.24 2.53 11.54
N GLU A 85 0.07 1.70 12.58
CA GLU A 85 0.81 1.76 13.83
C GLU A 85 2.31 1.49 13.67
N VAL A 86 2.69 0.66 12.70
CA VAL A 86 4.10 0.29 12.48
C VAL A 86 4.80 1.13 11.41
N ARG A 87 4.07 2.00 10.71
CA ARG A 87 4.64 2.84 9.64
C ARG A 87 5.78 3.72 10.13
N GLY A 88 5.64 4.32 11.30
CA GLY A 88 6.67 5.14 11.92
C GLY A 88 7.93 4.38 12.35
N MET A 89 7.86 3.05 12.42
CA MET A 89 8.99 2.18 12.77
C MET A 89 9.85 1.83 11.55
N LEU A 90 9.31 2.00 10.34
CA LEU A 90 10.06 1.78 9.11
C LEU A 90 10.91 3.01 8.82
N GLY A 91 12.20 2.82 8.61
CA GLY A 91 13.12 3.87 8.22
C GLY A 91 12.73 4.46 6.84
N LYS A 92 13.17 5.70 6.60
CA LYS A 92 13.01 6.34 5.29
C LYS A 92 13.70 5.48 4.23
N PRO A 93 13.02 5.16 3.09
CA PRO A 93 13.65 4.33 2.06
C PRO A 93 14.81 5.07 1.41
N VAL A 94 15.93 4.38 1.25
CA VAL A 94 17.12 4.87 0.56
C VAL A 94 17.11 4.33 -0.86
N ILE A 95 17.08 5.23 -1.85
CA ILE A 95 17.04 4.87 -3.26
C ILE A 95 18.44 4.97 -3.85
N ASP A 96 19.04 3.86 -4.20
CA ASP A 96 20.27 3.79 -4.96
C ASP A 96 19.98 3.59 -6.45
N ARG A 97 20.09 4.67 -7.22
CA ARG A 97 19.81 4.62 -8.66
C ARG A 97 20.92 3.95 -9.46
N ALA A 98 22.17 3.96 -8.97
CA ALA A 98 23.29 3.34 -9.65
C ALA A 98 23.19 1.80 -9.58
N ASN A 99 22.86 1.26 -8.40
CA ASN A 99 22.66 -0.16 -8.19
C ASN A 99 21.23 -0.62 -8.41
N GLN A 100 20.32 0.30 -8.68
CA GLN A 100 18.89 0.04 -8.87
C GLN A 100 18.26 -0.69 -7.67
N THR A 101 18.60 -0.25 -6.44
CA THR A 101 18.11 -0.82 -5.19
C THR A 101 17.32 0.17 -4.37
N VAL A 102 16.46 -0.35 -3.52
CA VAL A 102 15.77 0.37 -2.46
C VAL A 102 16.02 -0.35 -1.14
N ASP A 103 16.58 0.37 -0.19
CA ASP A 103 16.88 -0.12 1.14
C ASP A 103 15.97 0.50 2.18
N VAL A 104 15.41 -0.33 3.06
CA VAL A 104 14.64 0.09 4.24
C VAL A 104 15.33 -0.44 5.48
N LYS A 105 15.82 0.47 6.32
CA LYS A 105 16.50 0.14 7.57
C LYS A 105 15.53 0.15 8.73
N LEU A 106 15.59 -0.88 9.55
CA LEU A 106 14.81 -1.03 10.78
C LEU A 106 15.57 -0.49 12.00
N PRO A 107 14.86 -0.17 13.11
CA PRO A 107 15.48 0.29 14.35
C PRO A 107 16.51 -0.69 14.95
N ASN A 108 16.33 -1.99 14.76
CA ASN A 108 17.26 -3.04 15.19
C ASN A 108 18.49 -3.18 14.29
N GLY A 109 18.67 -2.30 13.30
CA GLY A 109 19.80 -2.30 12.38
C GLY A 109 19.66 -3.21 11.16
N VAL A 110 18.61 -4.05 11.12
CA VAL A 110 18.32 -4.88 9.94
C VAL A 110 17.94 -4.00 8.76
N THR A 111 18.50 -4.30 7.58
CA THR A 111 18.16 -3.63 6.33
C THR A 111 17.48 -4.64 5.40
N ARG A 112 16.34 -4.23 4.82
CA ARG A 112 15.65 -5.00 3.79
C ARG A 112 15.82 -4.30 2.45
N THR A 113 16.23 -5.06 1.45
CA THR A 113 16.57 -4.54 0.12
C THR A 113 15.66 -5.11 -0.93
N ALA A 114 15.19 -4.25 -1.84
CA ALA A 114 14.59 -4.66 -3.10
C ALA A 114 15.45 -4.16 -4.26
N LYS A 115 15.60 -4.99 -5.30
CA LYS A 115 16.41 -4.71 -6.48
C LYS A 115 15.55 -4.72 -7.73
N TYR A 116 15.70 -3.71 -8.56
CA TYR A 116 15.06 -3.64 -9.88
C TYR A 116 15.89 -4.42 -10.92
N LEU A 117 15.21 -5.26 -11.68
CA LEU A 117 15.81 -6.17 -12.68
C LEU A 117 15.22 -5.93 -14.08
N GLY A 118 15.03 -4.66 -14.44
CA GLY A 118 14.52 -4.32 -15.76
C GLY A 118 13.11 -4.90 -16.00
N SER A 119 12.93 -5.61 -17.10
CA SER A 119 11.64 -6.19 -17.51
C SER A 119 11.06 -7.23 -16.54
N GLN A 120 11.86 -7.75 -15.62
CA GLN A 120 11.39 -8.66 -14.57
C GLN A 120 10.88 -7.93 -13.32
N GLY A 121 10.95 -6.59 -13.31
CA GLY A 121 10.46 -5.77 -12.22
C GLY A 121 11.35 -5.78 -10.99
N CYS A 122 10.76 -5.58 -9.82
CA CYS A 122 11.47 -5.52 -8.54
C CYS A 122 11.38 -6.82 -7.76
N VAL A 123 12.50 -7.25 -7.21
CA VAL A 123 12.63 -8.47 -6.40
C VAL A 123 13.13 -8.10 -5.02
N THR A 124 12.53 -8.65 -3.98
CA THR A 124 13.05 -8.53 -2.61
C THR A 124 14.22 -9.49 -2.45
N LEU A 125 15.36 -8.96 -2.00
CA LEU A 125 16.53 -9.78 -1.73
C LEU A 125 16.39 -10.50 -0.37
N PRO A 126 16.91 -11.74 -0.25
CA PRO A 126 17.04 -12.39 1.04
C PRO A 126 17.89 -11.55 2.00
N LEU A 127 17.71 -11.74 3.29
CA LEU A 127 18.46 -11.01 4.31
C LEU A 127 19.97 -11.28 4.16
N GLY A 128 20.76 -10.21 4.16
CA GLY A 128 22.23 -10.30 4.03
C GLY A 128 22.74 -10.66 2.63
N VAL A 129 21.87 -10.73 1.62
CA VAL A 129 22.24 -11.05 0.25
C VAL A 129 22.17 -9.80 -0.62
N ALA A 130 23.24 -9.54 -1.39
CA ALA A 130 23.34 -8.34 -2.24
C ALA A 130 22.90 -8.56 -3.69
N ALA A 131 22.68 -9.80 -4.10
CA ALA A 131 22.32 -10.15 -5.48
C ALA A 131 21.26 -11.24 -5.53
N VAL A 132 20.55 -11.33 -6.66
CA VAL A 132 19.63 -12.44 -6.92
C VAL A 132 20.40 -13.72 -7.21
N ASN A 133 19.78 -14.87 -6.90
CA ASN A 133 20.35 -16.20 -7.10
C ASN A 133 20.06 -16.81 -8.50
N PHE A 134 19.58 -15.98 -9.41
CA PHE A 134 19.28 -16.37 -10.80
C PHE A 134 19.87 -15.34 -11.77
N THR A 135 20.05 -15.72 -13.01
CA THR A 135 20.46 -14.78 -14.07
C THR A 135 19.23 -14.03 -14.59
N PRO A 136 19.17 -12.69 -14.42
CA PRO A 136 18.07 -11.91 -14.97
C PRO A 136 18.00 -12.04 -16.50
N VAL A 137 16.81 -12.22 -17.03
CA VAL A 137 16.55 -12.28 -18.47
C VAL A 137 15.71 -11.11 -18.91
N THR A 138 15.91 -10.63 -20.13
CA THR A 138 15.03 -9.62 -20.70
C THR A 138 13.77 -10.29 -21.22
N VAL A 139 12.64 -9.99 -20.59
CA VAL A 139 11.32 -10.45 -21.05
C VAL A 139 10.78 -9.44 -22.05
N LYS A 140 10.56 -9.90 -23.30
CA LYS A 140 9.92 -9.07 -24.31
C LYS A 140 8.42 -9.00 -24.02
N SER A 141 7.90 -7.78 -23.85
CA SER A 141 6.47 -7.57 -23.69
C SER A 141 5.74 -7.99 -24.97
N GLN A 142 4.70 -8.80 -24.81
CA GLN A 142 3.75 -9.13 -25.88
C GLN A 142 2.49 -8.25 -25.77
N LEU A 143 2.44 -7.37 -24.80
CA LEU A 143 1.33 -6.42 -24.68
C LEU A 143 1.41 -5.42 -25.82
N PRO A 144 0.27 -5.03 -26.38
CA PRO A 144 0.21 -3.94 -27.33
C PRO A 144 0.79 -2.64 -26.74
N ASP A 145 1.35 -1.78 -27.58
CA ASP A 145 1.87 -0.49 -27.14
C ASP A 145 0.76 0.32 -26.44
N PRO A 146 0.93 0.73 -25.19
CA PRO A 146 -0.06 1.53 -24.47
C PRO A 146 -0.44 2.84 -25.19
N ALA A 147 0.51 3.42 -25.96
CA ALA A 147 0.26 4.64 -26.72
C ALA A 147 -0.71 4.42 -27.87
N THR A 148 -0.83 3.18 -28.37
CA THR A 148 -1.75 2.82 -29.47
C THR A 148 -3.08 2.28 -28.99
N GLN A 149 -3.23 2.04 -27.67
CA GLN A 149 -4.46 1.52 -27.09
C GLN A 149 -5.47 2.64 -26.84
N HIS A 150 -6.64 2.49 -27.44
CA HIS A 150 -7.78 3.30 -27.06
C HIS A 150 -8.32 2.74 -25.73
N GLY A 151 -8.10 3.47 -24.64
CA GLY A 151 -8.74 3.13 -23.35
C GLY A 151 -10.27 3.11 -23.51
N GLN A 152 -10.98 2.35 -22.67
CA GLN A 152 -12.46 2.30 -22.67
C GLN A 152 -13.11 3.69 -22.68
N TRP A 153 -12.45 4.70 -22.12
CA TRP A 153 -12.89 6.10 -22.11
C TRP A 153 -12.80 6.76 -23.48
N ALA A 154 -11.86 6.36 -24.35
CA ALA A 154 -11.75 6.91 -25.69
C ALA A 154 -12.85 6.42 -26.64
N THR A 155 -13.40 5.22 -26.39
CA THR A 155 -14.54 4.67 -27.14
C THR A 155 -15.88 5.25 -26.69
N CYS A 156 -16.00 5.67 -25.43
CA CYS A 156 -17.23 6.21 -24.88
C CYS A 156 -17.36 7.75 -25.00
N CYS A 157 -16.27 8.48 -25.27
CA CYS A 157 -16.29 9.92 -25.44
C CYS A 157 -15.77 10.29 -26.83
N PRO A 158 -16.65 10.52 -27.83
CA PRO A 158 -16.24 11.22 -29.04
C PRO A 158 -15.58 12.54 -28.65
N LYS A 159 -14.46 12.89 -29.30
CA LYS A 159 -13.58 14.04 -28.97
C LYS A 159 -14.30 15.39 -28.72
N THR A 160 -15.58 15.49 -29.01
CA THR A 160 -16.39 16.68 -28.88
C THR A 160 -17.28 16.75 -27.63
N ARG A 161 -17.27 15.74 -26.76
CA ARG A 161 -18.20 15.68 -25.59
C ARG A 161 -17.62 15.04 -24.33
N CYS A 162 -16.38 15.23 -24.01
CA CYS A 162 -15.91 14.95 -22.66
C CYS A 162 -16.48 16.03 -21.72
N PRO A 163 -17.34 15.69 -20.74
CA PRO A 163 -17.72 16.65 -19.72
C PRO A 163 -16.43 17.11 -19.04
N ARG A 164 -16.20 18.40 -18.99
CA ARG A 164 -15.13 18.99 -18.16
C ARG A 164 -15.28 18.40 -16.76
N ARG A 165 -14.19 17.88 -16.23
CA ARG A 165 -14.09 17.53 -14.82
C ARG A 165 -14.73 18.66 -14.02
N SER A 166 -15.87 18.41 -13.40
CA SER A 166 -16.41 19.33 -12.45
C SER A 166 -15.38 19.46 -11.33
N THR A 167 -14.85 20.65 -11.12
CA THR A 167 -14.07 21.01 -9.95
C THR A 167 -14.93 20.69 -8.76
N LEU A 168 -14.57 19.68 -8.01
CA LEU A 168 -15.17 19.43 -6.69
C LEU A 168 -14.87 20.66 -5.85
N PRO A 169 -15.86 21.26 -5.19
CA PRO A 169 -15.60 22.35 -4.24
C PRO A 169 -14.78 21.80 -3.07
N ASN A 170 -13.83 22.61 -2.61
CA ASN A 170 -13.05 22.40 -1.40
C ASN A 170 -13.93 22.21 -0.18
#